data_ee28c3a96a7bfe7b4fa1063dcba0fadb
#
_entry.id   ee28c3a96a7bfe7b4fa1063dcba0fadb
#
_cell.length_a   1.000
_cell.length_b   1.000
_cell.length_c   1.000
_cell.angle_alpha   90.00
_cell.angle_beta   90.00
_cell.angle_gamma   90.00
#
_symmetry.space_group_name_H-M   'P 1'
#
loop_
_entity.id
_entity.type
_entity.pdbx_description
1 polymer ?
#
loop_
_entity_poly.entity_id
_entity_poly.type
_entity_poly.pdbx_seq_one_letter_code
_entity_poly.pdbx_strand_id
1 'polypeptide(L)'
;MVQSLKLKKILVTGSSSRFCKYLKEDLKHYNVFFTSKKNFNILDFKKMEKFLKNKKIDYLIHIAGLSRPMSIHEKNIGLSIDLNIIGTANIVKACNNKNIKIIFFSSNYVYPGKKGNYSET
;
A
#
# COMPACT_ATOMS: atom_id res chain seq x y z
N MET A 1 0.47 0.84 -24.90
CA MET A 1 0.13 0.58 -23.49
C MET A 1 1.33 0.68 -22.56
N VAL A 2 2.40 -0.06 -22.76
CA VAL A 2 3.60 0.00 -21.88
C VAL A 2 4.27 1.38 -21.89
N GLN A 3 4.34 2.05 -23.03
CA GLN A 3 4.93 3.38 -23.15
C GLN A 3 4.11 4.48 -22.44
N SER A 4 2.78 4.36 -22.40
CA SER A 4 1.92 5.28 -21.67
C SER A 4 2.04 5.13 -20.15
N LEU A 5 2.30 3.91 -19.65
CA LEU A 5 2.52 3.63 -18.22
C LEU A 5 3.86 4.20 -17.71
N LYS A 6 4.90 4.26 -18.56
CA LYS A 6 6.20 4.85 -18.18
C LYS A 6 6.11 6.34 -17.82
N LEU A 7 5.11 7.05 -18.35
CA LEU A 7 4.85 8.46 -18.04
C LEU A 7 4.04 8.65 -16.74
N LYS A 8 3.42 7.59 -16.23
CA LYS A 8 2.60 7.64 -15.02
C LYS A 8 3.48 7.65 -13.77
N LYS A 9 3.06 8.44 -12.79
CA LYS A 9 3.73 8.50 -11.48
C LYS A 9 3.08 7.52 -10.52
N ILE A 10 3.89 6.64 -9.99
CA ILE A 10 3.48 5.57 -9.09
C ILE A 10 4.07 5.84 -7.71
N LEU A 11 3.24 5.80 -6.68
CA LEU A 11 3.67 5.82 -5.28
C LEU A 11 3.55 4.42 -4.71
N VAL A 12 4.58 3.95 -4.01
CA VAL A 12 4.57 2.66 -3.32
C VAL A 12 4.77 2.87 -1.83
N THR A 13 3.84 2.41 -1.01
CA THR A 13 3.98 2.42 0.45
C THR A 13 4.67 1.14 0.95
N GLY A 14 5.32 1.20 2.10
CA GLY A 14 5.95 0.02 2.70
C GLY A 14 7.25 -0.40 2.02
N SER A 15 8.08 0.56 1.63
CA SER A 15 9.34 0.33 0.88
C SER A 15 10.37 -0.51 1.61
N SER A 16 10.25 -0.67 2.93
CA SER A 16 11.13 -1.51 3.76
C SER A 16 10.70 -2.99 3.79
N SER A 17 9.56 -3.32 3.21
CA SER A 17 9.07 -4.71 3.17
C SER A 17 9.94 -5.59 2.26
N ARG A 18 9.98 -6.89 2.58
CA ARG A 18 10.69 -7.88 1.77
C ARG A 18 10.15 -7.93 0.34
N PHE A 19 8.84 -7.85 0.16
CA PHE A 19 8.20 -7.81 -1.16
C PHE A 19 8.64 -6.60 -1.99
N CYS A 20 8.74 -5.44 -1.35
CA CYS A 20 9.14 -4.20 -2.03
C CYS A 20 10.58 -4.26 -2.59
N LYS A 21 11.45 -5.10 -2.01
CA LYS A 21 12.80 -5.32 -2.52
C LYS A 21 12.78 -5.87 -3.95
N TYR A 22 11.91 -6.84 -4.22
CA TYR A 22 11.74 -7.41 -5.56
C TYR A 22 11.00 -6.44 -6.49
N LEU A 23 9.96 -5.79 -5.98
CA LEU A 23 9.18 -4.83 -6.75
C LEU A 23 10.02 -3.65 -7.27
N LYS A 24 11.06 -3.24 -6.52
CA LYS A 24 11.98 -2.20 -6.97
C LYS A 24 12.72 -2.56 -8.26
N GLU A 25 13.13 -3.80 -8.41
CA GLU A 25 13.79 -4.27 -9.63
C GLU A 25 12.82 -4.30 -10.82
N ASP A 26 11.62 -4.80 -10.60
CA ASP A 26 10.62 -4.91 -11.66
C ASP A 26 10.13 -3.53 -12.13
N LEU A 27 10.06 -2.58 -11.22
CA LEU A 27 9.56 -1.21 -11.50
C LEU A 27 10.66 -0.19 -11.82
N LYS A 28 11.93 -0.58 -11.93
CA LYS A 28 13.07 0.36 -12.14
C LYS A 28 12.97 1.23 -13.39
N HIS A 29 12.20 0.81 -14.39
CA HIS A 29 11.99 1.54 -15.65
C HIS A 29 10.75 2.47 -15.62
N TYR A 30 10.04 2.51 -14.49
CA TYR A 30 8.86 3.34 -14.29
C TYR A 30 9.18 4.54 -13.39
N ASN A 31 8.33 5.56 -13.44
CA ASN A 31 8.45 6.73 -12.56
C ASN A 31 7.82 6.41 -11.20
N VAL A 32 8.61 5.85 -10.28
CA VAL A 32 8.13 5.31 -9.00
C VAL A 32 8.76 6.00 -7.81
N PHE A 33 7.92 6.39 -6.85
CA PHE A 33 8.32 6.90 -5.53
C PHE A 33 8.10 5.81 -4.48
N PHE A 34 9.18 5.23 -3.99
CA PHE A 34 9.14 4.27 -2.89
C PHE A 34 9.17 5.00 -1.56
N THR A 35 8.15 4.81 -0.74
CA THR A 35 8.00 5.52 0.53
C THR A 35 8.00 4.59 1.73
N SER A 36 8.47 5.11 2.85
CA SER A 36 8.47 4.44 4.15
C SER A 36 7.73 5.28 5.18
N LYS A 37 7.57 4.76 6.41
CA LYS A 37 6.96 5.48 7.53
C LYS A 37 7.59 6.87 7.77
N LYS A 38 8.89 7.03 7.48
CA LYS A 38 9.59 8.31 7.72
C LYS A 38 9.06 9.46 6.87
N ASN A 39 8.78 9.19 5.59
CA ASN A 39 8.39 10.22 4.64
C ASN A 39 6.91 10.15 4.23
N PHE A 40 6.25 9.03 4.47
CA PHE A 40 4.83 8.83 4.16
C PHE A 40 4.19 7.91 5.21
N ASN A 41 3.88 8.47 6.38
CA ASN A 41 3.23 7.72 7.45
C ASN A 41 1.73 7.60 7.17
N ILE A 42 1.24 6.37 6.97
CA ILE A 42 -0.17 6.08 6.69
C ILE A 42 -1.12 6.42 7.84
N LEU A 43 -0.60 6.65 9.05
CA LEU A 43 -1.38 7.08 10.22
C LEU A 43 -1.45 8.61 10.36
N ASP A 44 -0.63 9.36 9.63
CA ASP A 44 -0.64 10.82 9.65
C ASP A 44 -1.33 11.36 8.38
N PHE A 45 -2.66 11.42 8.44
CA PHE A 45 -3.49 11.81 7.30
C PHE A 45 -3.13 13.21 6.76
N LYS A 46 -2.86 14.16 7.65
CA LYS A 46 -2.53 15.54 7.23
C LYS A 46 -1.20 15.61 6.47
N LYS A 47 -0.17 14.93 6.96
CA LYS A 47 1.14 14.87 6.26
C LYS A 47 1.02 14.11 4.94
N MET A 48 0.22 13.05 4.90
CA MET A 48 -0.06 12.28 3.70
C MET A 48 -0.73 13.16 2.63
N GLU A 49 -1.78 13.89 2.99
CA GLU A 49 -2.45 14.81 2.07
C GLU A 49 -1.51 15.89 1.53
N LYS A 50 -0.68 16.48 2.42
CA LYS A 50 0.32 17.48 2.04
C LYS A 50 1.34 16.89 1.04
N PHE A 51 1.82 15.67 1.29
CA PHE A 51 2.73 14.98 0.39
C PHE A 51 2.10 14.76 -1.00
N LEU A 52 0.89 14.26 -1.04
CA LEU A 52 0.18 13.96 -2.29
C LEU A 52 -0.22 15.23 -3.06
N LYS A 53 -0.49 16.34 -2.37
CA LYS A 53 -0.82 17.63 -3.00
C LYS A 53 0.31 18.14 -3.90
N ASN A 54 1.55 17.96 -3.49
CA ASN A 54 2.73 18.44 -4.20
C ASN A 54 3.24 17.47 -5.28
N LYS A 55 2.64 16.28 -5.35
CA LYS A 55 3.05 15.21 -6.28
C LYS A 55 1.84 14.79 -7.10
N LYS A 56 1.94 14.90 -8.41
CA LYS A 56 0.90 14.41 -9.33
C LYS A 56 1.03 12.88 -9.45
N ILE A 57 0.50 12.14 -8.46
CA ILE A 57 0.51 10.67 -8.44
C ILE A 57 -0.70 10.15 -9.23
N ASP A 58 -0.49 9.20 -10.12
CA ASP A 58 -1.55 8.53 -10.89
C ASP A 58 -2.00 7.23 -10.21
N TYR A 59 -1.06 6.48 -9.65
CA TYR A 59 -1.29 5.18 -9.02
C TYR A 59 -0.62 5.10 -7.65
N LEU A 60 -1.27 4.47 -6.69
CA LEU A 60 -0.69 4.13 -5.40
C LEU A 60 -0.76 2.62 -5.18
N ILE A 61 0.40 2.00 -5.02
CA ILE A 61 0.52 0.59 -4.65
C ILE A 61 0.67 0.52 -3.14
N HIS A 62 -0.34 -0.02 -2.46
CA HIS A 62 -0.38 -0.08 -1.00
C HIS A 62 0.12 -1.42 -0.48
N ILE A 63 1.34 -1.41 0.05
CA ILE A 63 2.01 -2.58 0.64
C ILE A 63 2.20 -2.40 2.15
N ALA A 64 2.24 -1.15 2.62
CA ALA A 64 2.42 -0.86 4.04
C ALA A 64 1.33 -1.52 4.89
N GLY A 65 1.75 -2.20 5.93
CA GLY A 65 0.88 -2.89 6.88
C GLY A 65 1.71 -3.72 7.84
N LEU A 66 1.05 -4.30 8.82
CA LEU A 66 1.63 -5.21 9.79
C LEU A 66 1.23 -6.64 9.42
N SER A 67 2.19 -7.48 9.02
CA SER A 67 1.91 -8.87 8.64
C SER A 67 2.66 -9.90 9.49
N ARG A 68 3.84 -9.57 9.99
CA ARG A 68 4.70 -10.49 10.74
C ARG A 68 5.47 -9.77 11.83
N PRO A 69 5.82 -10.47 12.92
CA PRO A 69 5.40 -11.83 13.27
C PRO A 69 3.92 -11.91 13.63
N MET A 70 3.26 -13.04 13.40
CA MET A 70 1.82 -13.22 13.68
C MET A 70 1.46 -12.91 15.13
N SER A 71 2.35 -13.26 16.07
CA SER A 71 2.15 -13.01 17.51
C SER A 71 1.93 -11.53 17.88
N ILE A 72 2.35 -10.58 17.02
CA ILE A 72 2.15 -9.15 17.30
C ILE A 72 0.68 -8.75 17.19
N HIS A 73 -0.08 -9.44 16.34
CA HIS A 73 -1.52 -9.20 16.18
C HIS A 73 -2.31 -9.57 17.44
N GLU A 74 -1.82 -10.54 18.20
CA GLU A 74 -2.42 -10.95 19.48
C GLU A 74 -1.93 -10.06 20.63
N LYS A 75 -0.62 -9.78 20.67
CA LYS A 75 0.01 -9.01 21.75
C LYS A 75 -0.27 -7.52 21.68
N ASN A 76 -0.46 -6.97 20.48
CA ASN A 76 -0.74 -5.56 20.28
C ASN A 76 -1.81 -5.37 19.19
N ILE A 77 -3.04 -5.67 19.57
CA ILE A 77 -4.21 -5.56 18.69
C ILE A 77 -4.38 -4.12 18.18
N GLY A 78 -4.15 -3.12 19.03
CA GLY A 78 -4.25 -1.71 18.66
C GLY A 78 -3.34 -1.35 17.50
N LEU A 79 -2.08 -1.77 17.54
CA LEU A 79 -1.12 -1.53 16.45
C LEU A 79 -1.55 -2.22 15.15
N SER A 80 -2.09 -3.43 15.27
CA SER A 80 -2.60 -4.17 14.10
C SER A 80 -3.77 -3.45 13.46
N ILE A 81 -4.72 -2.96 14.25
CA ILE A 81 -5.88 -2.18 13.79
C ILE A 81 -5.40 -0.87 13.15
N ASP A 82 -4.52 -0.14 13.82
CA ASP A 82 -4.01 1.13 13.31
C ASP A 82 -3.37 0.97 11.94
N LEU A 83 -2.42 0.04 11.78
CA LEU A 83 -1.68 -0.11 10.54
C LEU A 83 -2.49 -0.77 9.42
N ASN A 84 -3.29 -1.79 9.73
CA ASN A 84 -3.97 -2.57 8.69
C ASN A 84 -5.36 -2.05 8.33
N ILE A 85 -6.06 -1.43 9.27
CA ILE A 85 -7.41 -0.91 9.06
C ILE A 85 -7.38 0.61 8.88
N ILE A 86 -6.95 1.34 9.90
CA ILE A 86 -6.98 2.81 9.89
C ILE A 86 -6.01 3.36 8.84
N GLY A 87 -4.79 2.83 8.76
CA GLY A 87 -3.81 3.22 7.76
C GLY A 87 -4.31 3.01 6.34
N THR A 88 -4.93 1.85 6.07
CA THR A 88 -5.53 1.56 4.76
C THR A 88 -6.71 2.48 4.46
N ALA A 89 -7.59 2.72 5.43
CA ALA A 89 -8.71 3.66 5.26
C ALA A 89 -8.22 5.09 4.96
N ASN A 90 -7.15 5.55 5.62
CA ASN A 90 -6.52 6.83 5.34
C ASN A 90 -5.99 6.90 3.91
N ILE A 91 -5.33 5.85 3.42
CA ILE A 91 -4.85 5.76 2.04
C ILE A 91 -6.01 5.89 1.04
N VAL A 92 -7.08 5.11 1.24
CA VAL A 92 -8.26 5.15 0.36
C VAL A 92 -8.86 6.55 0.33
N LYS A 93 -9.05 7.16 1.50
CA LYS A 93 -9.60 8.52 1.61
C LYS A 93 -8.73 9.57 0.92
N ALA A 94 -7.42 9.55 1.14
CA ALA A 94 -6.48 10.49 0.52
C ALA A 94 -6.41 10.33 -1.00
N CYS A 95 -6.43 9.09 -1.49
CA CYS A 95 -6.41 8.80 -2.92
C CYS A 95 -7.72 9.19 -3.61
N ASN A 96 -8.87 8.93 -2.98
CA ASN A 96 -10.17 9.33 -3.51
C ASN A 96 -10.27 10.85 -3.70
N ASN A 97 -9.79 11.62 -2.73
CA ASN A 97 -9.77 13.09 -2.80
C ASN A 97 -8.93 13.65 -3.96
N LYS A 98 -8.08 12.84 -4.57
CA LYS A 98 -7.11 13.26 -5.60
C LYS A 98 -7.16 12.44 -6.90
N ASN A 99 -8.20 11.61 -7.07
CA ASN A 99 -8.35 10.73 -8.23
C ASN A 99 -7.13 9.79 -8.46
N ILE A 100 -6.47 9.35 -7.39
CA ILE A 100 -5.36 8.40 -7.47
C ILE A 100 -5.94 6.98 -7.47
N LYS A 101 -5.56 6.17 -8.45
CA LYS A 101 -5.95 4.76 -8.52
C LYS A 101 -5.13 3.93 -7.54
N ILE A 102 -5.80 3.08 -6.76
CA ILE A 102 -5.14 2.24 -5.74
C ILE A 102 -5.01 0.81 -6.25
N ILE A 103 -3.84 0.23 -6.03
CA ILE A 103 -3.57 -1.21 -6.12
C ILE A 103 -3.30 -1.69 -4.71
N PHE A 104 -4.23 -2.49 -4.18
CA PHE A 104 -4.15 -3.04 -2.82
C PHE A 104 -3.77 -4.52 -2.86
N PHE A 105 -2.80 -4.91 -2.06
CA PHE A 105 -2.41 -6.31 -1.88
C PHE A 105 -3.21 -6.94 -0.77
N SER A 106 -4.11 -7.84 -1.13
CA SER A 106 -4.90 -8.63 -0.20
C SER A 106 -4.15 -9.87 0.28
N SER A 107 -4.80 -10.69 1.07
CA SER A 107 -4.27 -11.93 1.63
C SER A 107 -5.18 -13.11 1.28
N ASN A 108 -4.60 -14.29 1.11
CA ASN A 108 -5.36 -15.53 0.98
C ASN A 108 -6.02 -15.98 2.29
N TYR A 109 -5.70 -15.35 3.41
CA TYR A 109 -6.36 -15.61 4.71
C TYR A 109 -7.84 -15.17 4.76
N VAL A 110 -8.32 -14.46 3.74
CA VAL A 110 -9.76 -14.16 3.59
C VAL A 110 -10.59 -15.41 3.23
N TYR A 111 -9.94 -16.48 2.79
CA TYR A 111 -10.59 -17.75 2.45
C TYR A 111 -10.44 -18.76 3.59
N PRO A 112 -11.44 -19.63 3.81
CA PRO A 112 -11.43 -20.59 4.92
C PRO A 112 -10.39 -21.70 4.80
N GLY A 113 -9.74 -21.87 3.65
CA GLY A 113 -8.65 -22.84 3.45
C GLY A 113 -9.04 -24.32 3.45
N LYS A 114 -10.33 -24.64 3.36
CA LYS A 114 -10.83 -26.03 3.46
C LYS A 114 -10.82 -26.79 2.14
N LYS A 115 -11.17 -26.16 1.03
CA LYS A 115 -11.38 -26.83 -0.27
C LYS A 115 -10.41 -26.40 -1.36
N GLY A 116 -9.80 -25.23 -1.27
CA GLY A 116 -9.02 -24.64 -2.36
C GLY A 116 -9.89 -24.13 -3.52
N ASN A 117 -9.24 -23.61 -4.56
CA ASN A 117 -9.89 -23.10 -5.78
C ASN A 117 -11.05 -22.12 -5.52
N TYR A 118 -10.89 -21.22 -4.55
CA TYR A 118 -11.89 -20.20 -4.24
C TYR A 118 -11.97 -19.17 -5.36
N SER A 119 -13.17 -18.77 -5.73
CA SER A 119 -13.41 -17.64 -6.64
C SER A 119 -13.69 -16.36 -5.86
N GLU A 120 -13.69 -15.23 -6.57
CA GLU A 120 -14.02 -13.91 -6.02
C GLU A 120 -15.53 -13.62 -5.97
N THR A 121 -16.35 -14.60 -6.35
CA THR A 121 -17.82 -14.53 -6.36
C THR A 121 -18.42 -15.14 -5.12
#